data_016faa1868e3bade85f4eaf47c1cc00b
#
_entry.id   016faa1868e3bade85f4eaf47c1cc00b
#
_cell.length_a   1.000
_cell.length_b   1.000
_cell.length_c   1.000
_cell.angle_alpha   90.00
_cell.angle_beta   90.00
_cell.angle_gamma   90.00
#
_symmetry.space_group_name_H-M   'P 1'
#
loop_
_entity.id
_entity.type
_entity.pdbx_description
1 polymer ?
#
loop_
_entity_poly.entity_id
_entity_poly.type
_entity_poly.pdbx_seq_one_letter_code
_entity_poly.pdbx_strand_id
1 'polypeptide(L)'
;MMENQFTVTDLFKHMLRNAWWIIVLGIVGGGAMYVMNKQPAATSYSATRSMYVAKSNTGVKDPNSRIMADSWLLKSYKSVAKDDKVIKPAVKTLKAEGVKVSADTLRSEVSLSITDGTLLMKAKAKGIAKPKQAIKIVNAFAESYAENAPKLISDMPKPELMTKTKEADTDTMVAGSPKKAALFGAVAGLAIGVVLAFFVGVYKNVTATKN
;
A
#
# COMPACT_ATOMS: atom_id res chain seq x y z
N MET A 1 50.06 27.90 25.51
CA MET A 1 49.16 27.72 24.35
C MET A 1 47.80 27.33 24.93
N MET A 2 46.81 28.24 24.93
CA MET A 2 45.45 27.88 25.33
C MET A 2 44.81 27.17 24.15
N GLU A 3 44.63 25.88 24.28
CA GLU A 3 43.82 25.10 23.36
C GLU A 3 42.39 25.65 23.40
N ASN A 4 41.98 26.31 22.34
CA ASN A 4 40.59 26.75 22.18
C ASN A 4 39.73 25.50 22.03
N GLN A 5 39.33 24.93 23.17
CA GLN A 5 38.41 23.78 23.16
C GLN A 5 37.06 24.25 22.63
N PHE A 6 36.67 23.69 21.48
CA PHE A 6 35.38 23.92 20.90
C PHE A 6 34.28 23.50 21.88
N THR A 7 33.56 24.47 22.42
CA THR A 7 32.54 24.22 23.43
C THR A 7 31.17 24.01 22.76
N VAL A 8 30.31 23.21 23.42
CA VAL A 8 28.91 23.01 23.00
C VAL A 8 28.19 24.36 22.83
N THR A 9 28.55 25.35 23.62
CA THR A 9 28.05 26.74 23.55
C THR A 9 28.37 27.41 22.22
N ASP A 10 29.58 27.22 21.69
CA ASP A 10 30.00 27.80 20.40
C ASP A 10 29.27 27.13 19.23
N LEU A 11 29.04 25.83 19.34
CA LEU A 11 28.19 25.09 18.37
C LEU A 11 26.78 25.66 18.36
N PHE A 12 26.20 25.89 19.54
CA PHE A 12 24.83 26.41 19.66
C PHE A 12 24.72 27.85 19.11
N LYS A 13 25.67 28.72 19.39
CA LYS A 13 25.75 30.05 18.79
C LYS A 13 25.89 30.00 17.27
N HIS A 14 26.65 29.03 16.74
CA HIS A 14 26.80 28.85 15.30
C HIS A 14 25.49 28.41 14.66
N MET A 15 24.77 27.46 15.29
CA MET A 15 23.46 27.04 14.84
C MET A 15 22.44 28.18 14.85
N LEU A 16 22.39 29.00 15.91
CA LEU A 16 21.50 30.15 16.00
C LEU A 16 21.80 31.19 14.90
N ARG A 17 23.09 31.48 14.63
CA ARG A 17 23.48 32.39 13.56
C ARG A 17 23.12 31.89 12.17
N ASN A 18 23.00 30.59 11.98
CA ASN A 18 22.61 29.96 10.73
C ASN A 18 21.14 29.46 10.72
N ALA A 19 20.36 29.78 11.75
CA ALA A 19 18.96 29.33 11.89
C ALA A 19 18.09 29.72 10.69
N TRP A 20 18.39 30.86 10.04
CA TRP A 20 17.64 31.28 8.87
C TRP A 20 17.76 30.31 7.69
N TRP A 21 18.94 29.70 7.48
CA TRP A 21 19.11 28.65 6.47
C TRP A 21 18.31 27.40 6.78
N ILE A 22 18.24 27.02 8.06
CA ILE A 22 17.45 25.89 8.53
C ILE A 22 15.96 26.14 8.23
N ILE A 23 15.49 27.36 8.52
CA ILE A 23 14.09 27.75 8.25
C ILE A 23 13.83 27.75 6.74
N VAL A 24 14.72 28.29 5.92
CA VAL A 24 14.59 28.29 4.46
C VAL A 24 14.49 26.87 3.92
N LEU A 25 15.32 25.94 4.38
CA LEU A 25 15.25 24.54 3.97
C LEU A 25 13.95 23.88 4.41
N GLY A 26 13.44 24.21 5.59
CA GLY A 26 12.10 23.78 6.04
C GLY A 26 10.98 24.27 5.12
N ILE A 27 11.02 25.56 4.74
CA ILE A 27 10.03 26.17 3.84
C ILE A 27 10.12 25.54 2.44
N VAL A 28 11.32 25.35 1.90
CA VAL A 28 11.54 24.72 0.59
C VAL A 28 11.08 23.28 0.60
N GLY A 29 11.43 22.50 1.63
CA GLY A 29 11.00 21.10 1.78
C GLY A 29 9.48 20.99 1.91
N GLY A 30 8.88 21.84 2.74
CA GLY A 30 7.42 21.89 2.91
C GLY A 30 6.70 22.31 1.63
N GLY A 31 7.19 23.36 0.94
CA GLY A 31 6.64 23.85 -0.32
C GLY A 31 6.74 22.82 -1.43
N ALA A 32 7.86 22.15 -1.59
CA ALA A 32 8.05 21.11 -2.58
C ALA A 32 7.06 19.95 -2.36
N MET A 33 6.97 19.45 -1.13
CA MET A 33 6.02 18.38 -0.79
C MET A 33 4.57 18.83 -0.94
N TYR A 34 4.23 20.08 -0.64
CA TYR A 34 2.91 20.62 -0.87
C TYR A 34 2.53 20.60 -2.34
N VAL A 35 3.42 21.10 -3.21
CA VAL A 35 3.18 21.17 -4.66
C VAL A 35 3.08 19.76 -5.27
N MET A 36 3.98 18.85 -4.89
CA MET A 36 3.97 17.46 -5.37
C MET A 36 2.69 16.70 -4.96
N ASN A 37 2.09 17.05 -3.81
CA ASN A 37 0.87 16.41 -3.32
C ASN A 37 -0.42 17.20 -3.61
N LYS A 38 -0.34 18.33 -4.34
CA LYS A 38 -1.51 19.14 -4.75
C LYS A 38 -2.24 18.54 -5.97
N GLN A 39 -2.05 17.28 -6.29
CA GLN A 39 -2.79 16.64 -7.37
C GLN A 39 -4.28 16.53 -7.00
N PRO A 40 -5.20 16.81 -7.95
CA PRO A 40 -6.62 16.65 -7.69
C PRO A 40 -6.90 15.20 -7.29
N ALA A 41 -7.76 15.02 -6.29
CA ALA A 41 -8.20 13.69 -5.87
C ALA A 41 -8.81 12.98 -7.09
N ALA A 42 -8.13 11.98 -7.60
CA ALA A 42 -8.69 11.17 -8.67
C ALA A 42 -9.78 10.29 -8.06
N THR A 43 -11.02 10.45 -8.53
CA THR A 43 -12.09 9.54 -8.15
C THR A 43 -11.77 8.17 -8.72
N SER A 44 -11.63 7.18 -7.85
CA SER A 44 -11.47 5.79 -8.22
C SER A 44 -12.64 4.97 -7.68
N TYR A 45 -12.82 3.81 -8.24
CA TYR A 45 -13.89 2.91 -7.86
C TYR A 45 -13.31 1.60 -7.38
N SER A 46 -14.01 0.99 -6.41
CA SER A 46 -13.73 -0.36 -5.98
C SER A 46 -14.98 -1.23 -6.07
N ALA A 47 -14.78 -2.53 -6.19
CA ALA A 47 -15.84 -3.50 -6.13
C ALA A 47 -15.37 -4.72 -5.35
N THR A 48 -16.29 -5.37 -4.65
CA THR A 48 -15.97 -6.51 -3.79
C THR A 48 -16.91 -7.66 -4.10
N ARG A 49 -16.38 -8.89 -4.17
CA ARG A 49 -17.15 -10.11 -4.28
C ARG A 49 -16.69 -11.12 -3.22
N SER A 50 -17.63 -11.65 -2.46
CA SER A 50 -17.35 -12.63 -1.41
C SER A 50 -17.37 -14.06 -1.97
N MET A 51 -16.60 -14.93 -1.31
CA MET A 51 -16.58 -16.36 -1.57
C MET A 51 -16.45 -17.13 -0.25
N TYR A 52 -17.06 -18.28 -0.17
CA TYR A 52 -16.95 -19.21 0.96
C TYR A 52 -15.95 -20.30 0.60
N VAL A 53 -15.03 -20.60 1.54
CA VAL A 53 -13.96 -21.57 1.29
C VAL A 53 -13.87 -22.52 2.47
N ALA A 54 -14.49 -23.65 2.35
CA ALA A 54 -14.44 -24.71 3.35
C ALA A 54 -14.60 -26.08 2.69
N LYS A 55 -14.07 -27.09 3.33
CA LYS A 55 -14.37 -28.50 2.99
C LYS A 55 -15.72 -28.90 3.58
N SER A 56 -16.36 -29.88 2.98
CA SER A 56 -17.59 -30.44 3.52
C SER A 56 -17.40 -31.04 4.92
N ASN A 57 -18.32 -30.75 5.82
CA ASN A 57 -18.36 -31.34 7.16
C ASN A 57 -19.18 -32.65 7.23
N THR A 58 -19.69 -33.14 6.09
CA THR A 58 -20.45 -34.39 6.06
C THR A 58 -19.58 -35.56 6.49
N GLY A 59 -20.04 -36.31 7.48
CA GLY A 59 -19.31 -37.47 8.03
C GLY A 59 -18.07 -37.18 8.87
N VAL A 60 -17.79 -35.93 9.21
CA VAL A 60 -16.68 -35.54 10.06
C VAL A 60 -17.06 -35.73 11.53
N LYS A 61 -16.23 -36.46 12.30
CA LYS A 61 -16.45 -36.69 13.75
C LYS A 61 -16.37 -35.43 14.60
N ASP A 62 -15.49 -34.49 14.22
CA ASP A 62 -15.30 -33.22 14.91
C ASP A 62 -15.35 -32.05 13.91
N PRO A 63 -16.54 -31.51 13.65
CA PRO A 63 -16.73 -30.38 12.74
C PRO A 63 -15.99 -29.10 13.19
N ASN A 64 -15.85 -28.88 14.51
CA ASN A 64 -15.22 -27.66 15.03
C ASN A 64 -13.72 -27.62 14.73
N SER A 65 -13.02 -28.71 15.01
CA SER A 65 -11.59 -28.82 14.65
C SER A 65 -11.37 -28.70 13.16
N ARG A 66 -12.31 -29.18 12.34
CA ARG A 66 -12.25 -29.03 10.89
C ARG A 66 -12.38 -27.56 10.46
N ILE A 67 -13.36 -26.85 10.98
CA ILE A 67 -13.56 -25.42 10.70
C ILE A 67 -12.35 -24.61 11.12
N MET A 68 -11.76 -24.90 12.29
CA MET A 68 -10.54 -24.24 12.73
C MET A 68 -9.37 -24.51 11.77
N ALA A 69 -9.16 -25.75 11.37
CA ALA A 69 -8.12 -26.11 10.41
C ALA A 69 -8.31 -25.38 9.07
N ASP A 70 -9.53 -25.37 8.53
CA ASP A 70 -9.85 -24.65 7.30
C ASP A 70 -9.59 -23.14 7.45
N SER A 71 -9.93 -22.52 8.58
CA SER A 71 -9.68 -21.10 8.82
C SER A 71 -8.18 -20.74 8.81
N TRP A 72 -7.33 -21.61 9.33
CA TRP A 72 -5.87 -21.41 9.29
C TRP A 72 -5.31 -21.56 7.89
N LEU A 73 -5.87 -22.46 7.09
CA LEU A 73 -5.46 -22.67 5.68
C LEU A 73 -5.83 -21.51 4.76
N LEU A 74 -6.80 -20.67 5.13
CA LEU A 74 -7.19 -19.52 4.30
C LEU A 74 -6.02 -18.58 3.97
N LYS A 75 -5.05 -18.44 4.88
CA LYS A 75 -3.83 -17.63 4.62
C LYS A 75 -3.00 -18.21 3.49
N SER A 76 -2.84 -19.54 3.48
CA SER A 76 -2.16 -20.25 2.40
C SER A 76 -2.93 -20.15 1.09
N TYR A 77 -4.25 -20.30 1.13
CA TYR A 77 -5.10 -20.14 -0.05
C TYR A 77 -5.04 -18.73 -0.64
N LYS A 78 -4.99 -17.70 0.22
CA LYS A 78 -4.81 -16.32 -0.20
C LYS A 78 -3.49 -16.09 -0.93
N SER A 79 -2.42 -16.79 -0.56
CA SER A 79 -1.08 -16.54 -1.10
C SER A 79 -0.98 -16.74 -2.62
N VAL A 80 -1.77 -17.64 -3.18
CA VAL A 80 -1.79 -17.94 -4.62
C VAL A 80 -2.70 -17.02 -5.44
N ALA A 81 -3.38 -16.07 -4.81
CA ALA A 81 -4.32 -15.19 -5.49
C ALA A 81 -3.72 -14.37 -6.64
N LYS A 82 -2.43 -14.09 -6.57
CA LYS A 82 -1.69 -13.31 -7.57
C LYS A 82 -0.81 -14.16 -8.49
N ASP A 83 -0.94 -15.47 -8.43
CA ASP A 83 -0.22 -16.38 -9.33
C ASP A 83 -0.68 -16.19 -10.79
N ASP A 84 0.22 -16.43 -11.72
CA ASP A 84 -0.07 -16.33 -13.15
C ASP A 84 -1.21 -17.22 -13.61
N LYS A 85 -1.36 -18.41 -12.99
CA LYS A 85 -2.43 -19.34 -13.29
C LYS A 85 -3.80 -18.82 -12.86
N VAL A 86 -3.86 -17.82 -12.00
CA VAL A 86 -5.09 -17.11 -11.60
C VAL A 86 -5.25 -15.82 -12.41
N ILE A 87 -4.19 -15.04 -12.56
CA ILE A 87 -4.24 -13.72 -13.19
C ILE A 87 -4.46 -13.81 -14.71
N LYS A 88 -3.70 -14.66 -15.42
CA LYS A 88 -3.81 -14.75 -16.90
C LYS A 88 -5.18 -15.17 -17.41
N PRO A 89 -5.87 -16.18 -16.82
CA PRO A 89 -7.24 -16.51 -17.21
C PRO A 89 -8.22 -15.35 -16.94
N ALA A 90 -8.10 -14.64 -15.81
CA ALA A 90 -8.91 -13.46 -15.53
C ALA A 90 -8.72 -12.36 -16.59
N VAL A 91 -7.48 -12.09 -17.01
CA VAL A 91 -7.19 -11.14 -18.10
C VAL A 91 -7.85 -11.59 -19.40
N LYS A 92 -7.81 -12.88 -19.71
CA LYS A 92 -8.46 -13.44 -20.93
C LYS A 92 -9.97 -13.22 -20.91
N THR A 93 -10.63 -13.47 -19.78
CA THR A 93 -12.06 -13.21 -19.58
C THR A 93 -12.38 -11.72 -19.74
N LEU A 94 -11.60 -10.84 -19.09
CA LEU A 94 -11.77 -9.39 -19.18
C LEU A 94 -11.62 -8.87 -20.59
N LYS A 95 -10.65 -9.40 -21.35
CA LYS A 95 -10.44 -9.05 -22.77
C LYS A 95 -11.67 -9.43 -23.62
N ALA A 96 -12.27 -10.59 -23.37
CA ALA A 96 -13.50 -11.01 -24.04
C ALA A 96 -14.70 -10.11 -23.70
N GLU A 97 -14.73 -9.56 -22.49
CA GLU A 97 -15.74 -8.58 -22.04
C GLU A 97 -15.45 -7.12 -22.44
N GLY A 98 -14.41 -6.89 -23.26
CA GLY A 98 -14.04 -5.56 -23.76
C GLY A 98 -13.22 -4.72 -22.77
N VAL A 99 -12.70 -5.31 -21.70
CA VAL A 99 -11.82 -4.64 -20.73
C VAL A 99 -10.37 -4.95 -21.06
N LYS A 100 -9.61 -3.94 -21.51
CA LYS A 100 -8.18 -4.07 -21.80
C LYS A 100 -7.37 -3.80 -20.52
N VAL A 101 -6.77 -4.82 -19.95
CA VAL A 101 -5.89 -4.74 -18.78
C VAL A 101 -4.72 -5.70 -18.96
N SER A 102 -3.52 -5.28 -18.55
CA SER A 102 -2.35 -6.18 -18.52
C SER A 102 -2.38 -7.07 -17.27
N ALA A 103 -1.63 -8.18 -17.29
CA ALA A 103 -1.51 -9.05 -16.11
C ALA A 103 -0.92 -8.31 -14.91
N ASP A 104 0.06 -7.43 -15.12
CA ASP A 104 0.70 -6.68 -14.03
C ASP A 104 -0.21 -5.60 -13.46
N THR A 105 -0.96 -4.92 -14.32
CA THR A 105 -1.99 -3.98 -13.89
C THR A 105 -3.06 -4.69 -13.07
N LEU A 106 -3.61 -5.79 -13.59
CA LEU A 106 -4.61 -6.58 -12.85
C LEU A 106 -4.08 -7.04 -11.49
N ARG A 107 -2.83 -7.53 -11.44
CA ARG A 107 -2.17 -8.00 -10.21
C ARG A 107 -2.04 -6.88 -9.16
N SER A 108 -1.86 -5.63 -9.58
CA SER A 108 -1.80 -4.47 -8.68
C SER A 108 -3.17 -3.99 -8.22
N GLU A 109 -4.17 -4.09 -9.06
CA GLU A 109 -5.53 -3.62 -8.83
C GLU A 109 -6.38 -4.58 -8.01
N VAL A 110 -6.05 -5.89 -8.00
CA VAL A 110 -6.81 -6.89 -7.25
C VAL A 110 -6.16 -7.31 -5.95
N SER A 111 -6.98 -7.65 -4.99
CA SER A 111 -6.56 -8.22 -3.72
C SER A 111 -7.57 -9.24 -3.21
N LEU A 112 -7.10 -10.15 -2.35
CA LEU A 112 -7.93 -11.10 -1.65
C LEU A 112 -7.73 -10.87 -0.14
N SER A 113 -8.81 -10.71 0.61
CA SER A 113 -8.80 -10.58 2.06
C SER A 113 -9.60 -11.70 2.71
N ILE A 114 -9.24 -12.03 3.93
CA ILE A 114 -9.94 -12.99 4.77
C ILE A 114 -10.76 -12.20 5.78
N THR A 115 -11.98 -12.63 6.04
CA THR A 115 -12.80 -12.07 7.12
C THR A 115 -12.51 -12.88 8.38
N ASP A 116 -11.89 -12.24 9.37
CA ASP A 116 -11.47 -12.90 10.60
C ASP A 116 -12.63 -13.61 11.30
N GLY A 117 -12.34 -14.80 11.86
CA GLY A 117 -13.33 -15.63 12.53
C GLY A 117 -14.35 -16.30 11.61
N THR A 118 -14.15 -16.24 10.28
CA THR A 118 -15.07 -16.86 9.30
C THR A 118 -14.30 -17.64 8.23
N LEU A 119 -15.02 -18.41 7.44
CA LEU A 119 -14.51 -19.10 6.25
C LEU A 119 -14.77 -18.29 4.96
N LEU A 120 -14.96 -16.97 5.13
CA LEU A 120 -15.22 -16.05 4.02
C LEU A 120 -13.95 -15.35 3.56
N MET A 121 -13.75 -15.35 2.27
CA MET A 121 -12.76 -14.54 1.58
C MET A 121 -13.46 -13.49 0.72
N LYS A 122 -12.85 -12.31 0.60
CA LYS A 122 -13.36 -11.20 -0.21
C LYS A 122 -12.34 -10.85 -1.29
N ALA A 123 -12.72 -11.07 -2.54
CA ALA A 123 -12.00 -10.51 -3.68
C ALA A 123 -12.36 -9.02 -3.79
N LYS A 124 -11.37 -8.15 -3.92
CA LYS A 124 -11.55 -6.71 -4.10
C LYS A 124 -10.75 -6.23 -5.31
N ALA A 125 -11.39 -5.46 -6.18
CA ALA A 125 -10.73 -4.62 -7.17
C ALA A 125 -10.73 -3.18 -6.68
N LYS A 126 -9.65 -2.43 -6.83
CA LYS A 126 -9.51 -1.05 -6.33
C LYS A 126 -8.68 -0.19 -7.28
N GLY A 127 -8.86 1.13 -7.17
CA GLY A 127 -8.09 2.08 -7.97
C GLY A 127 -8.55 2.16 -9.44
N ILE A 128 -9.76 1.73 -9.74
CA ILE A 128 -10.28 1.63 -11.10
C ILE A 128 -10.97 2.94 -11.50
N ALA A 129 -10.68 3.44 -12.71
CA ALA A 129 -11.21 4.72 -13.19
C ALA A 129 -12.72 4.71 -13.48
N LYS A 130 -13.33 3.54 -13.72
CA LYS A 130 -14.74 3.42 -14.11
C LYS A 130 -15.46 2.37 -13.26
N PRO A 131 -16.67 2.66 -12.71
CA PRO A 131 -17.40 1.72 -11.84
C PRO A 131 -17.73 0.39 -12.54
N LYS A 132 -18.21 0.43 -13.77
CA LYS A 132 -18.52 -0.80 -14.55
C LYS A 132 -17.29 -1.67 -14.78
N GLN A 133 -16.10 -1.06 -14.88
CA GLN A 133 -14.86 -1.79 -15.07
C GLN A 133 -14.43 -2.47 -13.76
N ALA A 134 -14.57 -1.78 -12.61
CA ALA A 134 -14.30 -2.39 -11.30
C ALA A 134 -15.14 -3.63 -11.04
N ILE A 135 -16.44 -3.57 -11.39
CA ILE A 135 -17.38 -4.70 -11.29
C ILE A 135 -16.91 -5.88 -12.15
N LYS A 136 -16.56 -5.64 -13.41
CA LYS A 136 -16.06 -6.69 -14.30
C LYS A 136 -14.77 -7.32 -13.79
N ILE A 137 -13.82 -6.48 -13.36
CA ILE A 137 -12.51 -6.93 -12.84
C ILE A 137 -12.68 -7.84 -11.62
N VAL A 138 -13.47 -7.44 -10.62
CA VAL A 138 -13.64 -8.25 -9.42
C VAL A 138 -14.37 -9.57 -9.70
N ASN A 139 -15.37 -9.57 -10.59
CA ASN A 139 -16.10 -10.77 -10.95
C ASN A 139 -15.20 -11.75 -11.72
N ALA A 140 -14.48 -11.29 -12.74
CA ALA A 140 -13.55 -12.12 -13.51
C ALA A 140 -12.40 -12.67 -12.64
N PHE A 141 -11.84 -11.83 -11.74
CA PHE A 141 -10.81 -12.27 -10.82
C PHE A 141 -11.32 -13.33 -9.84
N ALA A 142 -12.49 -13.13 -9.23
CA ALA A 142 -13.08 -14.09 -8.30
C ALA A 142 -13.39 -15.43 -8.98
N GLU A 143 -13.93 -15.41 -10.20
CA GLU A 143 -14.21 -16.61 -10.98
C GLU A 143 -12.92 -17.36 -11.36
N SER A 144 -11.92 -16.63 -11.83
CA SER A 144 -10.61 -17.21 -12.15
C SER A 144 -9.93 -17.81 -10.91
N TYR A 145 -10.00 -17.13 -9.78
CA TYR A 145 -9.46 -17.64 -8.52
C TYR A 145 -10.16 -18.92 -8.09
N ALA A 146 -11.50 -18.93 -8.07
CA ALA A 146 -12.28 -20.09 -7.66
C ALA A 146 -12.01 -21.34 -8.53
N GLU A 147 -11.71 -21.13 -9.81
CA GLU A 147 -11.45 -22.22 -10.76
C GLU A 147 -9.99 -22.70 -10.74
N ASN A 148 -9.04 -21.81 -10.50
CA ASN A 148 -7.64 -22.13 -10.72
C ASN A 148 -6.80 -22.24 -9.43
N ALA A 149 -7.17 -21.57 -8.33
CA ALA A 149 -6.44 -21.68 -7.08
C ALA A 149 -6.43 -23.13 -6.50
N PRO A 150 -7.52 -23.91 -6.57
CA PRO A 150 -7.50 -25.30 -6.13
C PRO A 150 -6.54 -26.20 -6.92
N LYS A 151 -6.16 -25.80 -8.14
CA LYS A 151 -5.16 -26.53 -8.95
C LYS A 151 -3.73 -26.22 -8.55
N LEU A 152 -3.50 -25.20 -7.70
CA LEU A 152 -2.19 -24.79 -7.22
C LEU A 152 -1.87 -25.32 -5.84
N ILE A 153 -2.89 -25.55 -5.02
CA ILE A 153 -2.72 -26.04 -3.66
C ILE A 153 -3.49 -27.34 -3.51
N SER A 154 -2.79 -28.42 -3.23
CA SER A 154 -3.39 -29.71 -2.93
C SER A 154 -4.35 -29.56 -1.75
N ASP A 155 -5.48 -30.25 -1.82
CA ASP A 155 -6.53 -30.22 -0.80
C ASP A 155 -7.27 -28.90 -0.59
N MET A 156 -7.02 -27.86 -1.39
CA MET A 156 -7.83 -26.65 -1.36
C MET A 156 -9.25 -26.95 -1.88
N PRO A 157 -10.29 -26.69 -1.08
CA PRO A 157 -11.66 -26.82 -1.58
C PRO A 157 -11.92 -25.75 -2.65
N LYS A 158 -12.77 -26.08 -3.62
CA LYS A 158 -13.21 -25.10 -4.61
C LYS A 158 -14.02 -24.00 -3.92
N PRO A 159 -13.61 -22.72 -4.03
CA PRO A 159 -14.36 -21.62 -3.45
C PRO A 159 -15.77 -21.52 -4.03
N GLU A 160 -16.78 -21.44 -3.16
CA GLU A 160 -18.16 -21.16 -3.53
C GLU A 160 -18.35 -19.66 -3.68
N LEU A 161 -18.56 -19.21 -4.89
CA LEU A 161 -18.76 -17.79 -5.19
C LEU A 161 -20.14 -17.32 -4.76
N MET A 162 -20.19 -16.23 -4.00
CA MET A 162 -21.44 -15.55 -3.73
C MET A 162 -21.93 -14.77 -4.96
N THR A 163 -23.09 -14.13 -4.83
CA THR A 163 -23.72 -13.34 -5.89
C THR A 163 -22.73 -12.43 -6.58
N LYS A 164 -22.81 -12.34 -7.90
CA LYS A 164 -22.01 -11.40 -8.68
C LYS A 164 -22.23 -9.98 -8.21
N THR A 165 -21.13 -9.26 -8.01
CA THR A 165 -21.19 -7.83 -7.68
C THR A 165 -21.82 -7.05 -8.84
N LYS A 166 -22.79 -6.22 -8.53
CA LYS A 166 -23.50 -5.35 -9.49
C LYS A 166 -23.20 -3.87 -9.29
N GLU A 167 -22.68 -3.53 -8.12
CA GLU A 167 -22.39 -2.16 -7.71
C GLU A 167 -20.90 -1.99 -7.42
N ALA A 168 -20.40 -0.78 -7.61
CA ALA A 168 -19.05 -0.39 -7.27
C ALA A 168 -19.10 0.78 -6.29
N ASP A 169 -18.31 0.68 -5.23
CA ASP A 169 -18.13 1.75 -4.26
C ASP A 169 -17.22 2.83 -4.84
N THR A 170 -17.52 4.08 -4.53
CA THR A 170 -16.62 5.19 -4.84
C THR A 170 -15.53 5.23 -3.77
N ASP A 171 -14.31 4.84 -4.13
CA ASP A 171 -13.13 5.08 -3.34
C ASP A 171 -12.59 6.45 -3.74
N THR A 172 -12.90 7.48 -2.95
CA THR A 172 -12.17 8.74 -3.07
C THR A 172 -10.76 8.45 -2.59
N MET A 173 -9.82 8.23 -3.51
CA MET A 173 -8.42 8.34 -3.14
C MET A 173 -8.22 9.81 -2.75
N VAL A 174 -8.30 10.09 -1.47
CA VAL A 174 -7.79 11.33 -0.92
C VAL A 174 -6.31 11.29 -1.24
N ALA A 175 -5.91 11.99 -2.29
CA ALA A 175 -4.50 12.33 -2.49
C ALA A 175 -4.02 12.84 -1.14
N GLY A 176 -2.90 12.30 -0.64
CA GLY A 176 -2.47 12.57 0.73
C GLY A 176 -2.57 14.06 0.99
N SER A 177 -3.20 14.45 2.10
CA SER A 177 -3.54 15.87 2.36
C SER A 177 -2.30 16.72 2.06
N PRO A 178 -2.34 17.67 1.11
CA PRO A 178 -1.18 18.49 0.75
C PRO A 178 -0.61 19.21 1.97
N LYS A 179 -1.48 19.56 2.95
CA LYS A 179 -1.08 20.16 4.22
C LYS A 179 -0.26 19.21 5.09
N LYS A 180 -0.64 17.92 5.17
CA LYS A 180 0.14 16.91 5.91
C LYS A 180 1.47 16.64 5.22
N ALA A 181 1.49 16.53 3.89
CA ALA A 181 2.71 16.37 3.12
C ALA A 181 3.65 17.57 3.30
N ALA A 182 3.13 18.79 3.28
CA ALA A 182 3.90 20.00 3.56
C ALA A 182 4.54 19.98 4.96
N LEU A 183 3.79 19.54 5.98
CA LEU A 183 4.32 19.42 7.34
C LEU A 183 5.48 18.41 7.40
N PHE A 184 5.32 17.23 6.79
CA PHE A 184 6.41 16.25 6.71
C PHE A 184 7.62 16.77 5.95
N GLY A 185 7.40 17.46 4.82
CA GLY A 185 8.47 18.09 4.05
C GLY A 185 9.19 19.19 4.84
N ALA A 186 8.46 19.99 5.60
CA ALA A 186 9.04 21.02 6.46
C ALA A 186 9.92 20.40 7.56
N VAL A 187 9.41 19.37 8.26
CA VAL A 187 10.19 18.68 9.30
C VAL A 187 11.45 18.04 8.71
N ALA A 188 11.36 17.38 7.57
CA ALA A 188 12.51 16.79 6.89
C ALA A 188 13.51 17.86 6.45
N GLY A 189 13.04 18.97 5.89
CA GLY A 189 13.88 20.12 5.50
C GLY A 189 14.61 20.75 6.68
N LEU A 190 13.92 20.92 7.82
CA LEU A 190 14.53 21.40 9.06
C LEU A 190 15.62 20.44 9.56
N ALA A 191 15.35 19.12 9.57
CA ALA A 191 16.33 18.13 9.99
C ALA A 191 17.61 18.16 9.12
N ILE A 192 17.43 18.21 7.79
CA ILE A 192 18.56 18.35 6.86
C ILE A 192 19.31 19.67 7.13
N GLY A 193 18.59 20.76 7.36
CA GLY A 193 19.17 22.07 7.66
C GLY A 193 20.03 22.06 8.92
N VAL A 194 19.57 21.40 9.98
CA VAL A 194 20.34 21.22 11.22
C VAL A 194 21.63 20.43 10.98
N VAL A 195 21.54 19.33 10.26
CA VAL A 195 22.70 18.48 9.91
C VAL A 195 23.73 19.28 9.11
N LEU A 196 23.30 20.02 8.09
CA LEU A 196 24.19 20.85 7.28
C LEU A 196 24.82 21.96 8.09
N ALA A 197 24.07 22.68 8.95
CA ALA A 197 24.59 23.72 9.83
C ALA A 197 25.66 23.16 10.81
N PHE A 198 25.44 21.95 11.31
CA PHE A 198 26.39 21.24 12.14
C PHE A 198 27.71 20.98 11.39
N PHE A 199 27.66 20.39 10.20
CA PHE A 199 28.87 20.10 9.42
C PHE A 199 29.63 21.37 9.02
N VAL A 200 28.92 22.42 8.61
CA VAL A 200 29.53 23.72 8.30
C VAL A 200 30.21 24.33 9.54
N GLY A 201 29.58 24.17 10.71
CA GLY A 201 30.16 24.64 11.99
C GLY A 201 31.47 23.93 12.32
N VAL A 202 31.46 22.60 12.23
CA VAL A 202 32.64 21.76 12.47
C VAL A 202 33.75 22.09 11.46
N TYR A 203 33.42 22.15 10.17
CA TYR A 203 34.40 22.45 9.12
C TYR A 203 35.08 23.80 9.31
N LYS A 204 34.33 24.87 9.60
CA LYS A 204 34.88 26.20 9.84
C LYS A 204 35.79 26.25 11.07
N ASN A 205 35.45 25.48 12.11
CA ASN A 205 36.29 25.43 13.30
C ASN A 205 37.60 24.70 13.03
N VAL A 206 37.58 23.57 12.34
CA VAL A 206 38.79 22.81 11.98
C VAL A 206 39.74 23.62 11.08
N THR A 207 39.19 24.43 10.16
CA THR A 207 39.99 25.25 9.26
C THR A 207 40.53 26.51 9.95
N ALA A 208 39.81 27.07 10.93
CA ALA A 208 40.29 28.25 11.73
C ALA A 208 41.42 27.87 12.68
N THR A 209 41.56 26.61 13.07
CA THR A 209 42.63 26.14 13.96
C THR A 209 43.95 25.86 13.21
N LYS A 210 43.93 25.89 11.86
CA LYS A 210 45.14 25.64 11.02
C LYS A 210 45.87 26.89 10.55
N ASN A 211 45.33 28.08 10.81
CA ASN A 211 45.97 29.39 10.55
C ASN A 211 46.29 30.11 11.87
#